data_9615b04b93a2e31875b83a0248ecaecc
#
_entry.id   9615b04b93a2e31875b83a0248ecaecc
#
_cell.length_a   1.000
_cell.length_b   1.000
_cell.length_c   1.000
_cell.angle_alpha   90.00
_cell.angle_beta   90.00
_cell.angle_gamma   90.00
#
_symmetry.space_group_name_H-M   'P 1'
#
loop_
_entity.id
_entity.type
_entity.pdbx_description
1 polymer ?
#
loop_
_entity_poly.entity_id
_entity_poly.type
_entity_poly.pdbx_seq_one_letter_code
_entity_poly.pdbx_strand_id
1 'polypeptide(L)'
;VKIKDKIINYALAIPGEHMALNTLPALLTCKITNNSTEKFTKKLSIFKNIEGRGNTFNLNFLGKSLSIIDESFNANPNSMEATIISFSNLKSKSCLRKVLFIGDMMELGKFSENYHKKIAQLINNTSIDIVYAVGEEIRYLWEEIDFQKKGALFQNVDQVILNLQDLFNNNDTVMFKASSKINFSKVIKEINTQKPIRKIA
;
A
#
# COMPACT_ATOMS: atom_id res chain seq x y z
N VAL A 1 3.12 -2.44 25.74
CA VAL A 1 2.05 -1.52 26.13
C VAL A 1 1.93 -1.50 27.65
N LYS A 2 1.80 -0.32 28.25
CA LYS A 2 1.51 -0.16 29.68
C LYS A 2 0.03 0.21 29.85
N ILE A 3 -0.71 -0.59 30.63
CA ILE A 3 -2.11 -0.32 30.98
C ILE A 3 -2.20 -0.25 32.51
N LYS A 4 -2.42 0.94 33.06
CA LYS A 4 -2.24 1.24 34.50
C LYS A 4 -0.83 0.80 34.94
N ASP A 5 -0.74 -0.11 35.93
CA ASP A 5 0.53 -0.58 36.48
C ASP A 5 1.03 -1.88 35.85
N LYS A 6 0.30 -2.43 34.89
CA LYS A 6 0.67 -3.69 34.22
C LYS A 6 1.28 -3.43 32.86
N ILE A 7 2.49 -3.94 32.63
CA ILE A 7 3.14 -3.97 31.32
C ILE A 7 2.72 -5.27 30.61
N ILE A 8 2.25 -5.13 29.36
CA ILE A 8 1.88 -6.24 28.48
C ILE A 8 2.84 -6.22 27.30
N ASN A 9 3.70 -7.24 27.21
CA ASN A 9 4.59 -7.46 26.07
C ASN A 9 3.96 -8.47 25.14
N TYR A 10 3.96 -8.15 23.83
CA TYR A 10 3.43 -9.04 22.79
C TYR A 10 4.10 -8.77 21.44
N ALA A 11 4.06 -9.77 20.56
CA ALA A 11 4.53 -9.67 19.20
C ALA A 11 3.34 -9.42 18.25
N LEU A 12 3.58 -8.67 17.20
CA LEU A 12 2.65 -8.48 16.08
C LEU A 12 3.21 -9.21 14.86
N ALA A 13 2.34 -9.94 14.18
CA ALA A 13 2.71 -10.56 12.91
C ALA A 13 2.87 -9.52 11.78
N ILE A 14 2.20 -8.37 11.93
CA ILE A 14 2.19 -7.29 10.94
C ILE A 14 3.09 -6.17 11.45
N PRO A 15 4.15 -5.78 10.72
CA PRO A 15 5.04 -4.70 11.13
C PRO A 15 4.37 -3.32 10.97
N GLY A 16 4.85 -2.36 11.75
CA GLY A 16 4.47 -0.96 11.66
C GLY A 16 3.93 -0.39 12.96
N GLU A 17 4.33 0.83 13.29
CA GLU A 17 3.90 1.54 14.50
C GLU A 17 2.39 1.74 14.54
N HIS A 18 1.79 2.10 13.41
CA HIS A 18 0.34 2.26 13.27
C HIS A 18 -0.42 0.97 13.59
N MET A 19 0.14 -0.21 13.24
CA MET A 19 -0.47 -1.49 13.57
C MET A 19 -0.40 -1.76 15.07
N ALA A 20 0.70 -1.39 15.73
CA ALA A 20 0.81 -1.46 17.18
C ALA A 20 -0.23 -0.56 17.86
N LEU A 21 -0.39 0.67 17.39
CA LEU A 21 -1.40 1.61 17.89
C LEU A 21 -2.83 1.07 17.73
N ASN A 22 -3.14 0.45 16.59
CA ASN A 22 -4.46 -0.14 16.33
C ASN A 22 -4.81 -1.31 17.27
N THR A 23 -3.84 -1.92 17.96
CA THR A 23 -4.14 -2.96 18.97
C THR A 23 -4.61 -2.40 20.31
N LEU A 24 -4.34 -1.11 20.58
CA LEU A 24 -4.66 -0.50 21.88
C LEU A 24 -6.15 -0.50 22.20
N PRO A 25 -7.06 -0.08 21.30
CA PRO A 25 -8.49 -0.14 21.55
C PRO A 25 -8.96 -1.57 21.85
N ALA A 26 -8.45 -2.55 21.11
CA ALA A 26 -8.83 -3.94 21.31
C ALA A 26 -8.34 -4.50 22.65
N LEU A 27 -7.12 -4.17 23.09
CA LEU A 27 -6.60 -4.52 24.41
C LEU A 27 -7.41 -3.87 25.54
N LEU A 28 -7.80 -2.61 25.37
CA LEU A 28 -8.66 -1.90 26.32
C LEU A 28 -10.04 -2.54 26.39
N THR A 29 -10.62 -2.89 25.26
CA THR A 29 -11.92 -3.61 25.20
C THR A 29 -11.84 -4.94 25.93
N CYS A 30 -10.81 -5.76 25.68
CA CYS A 30 -10.60 -7.00 26.42
C CYS A 30 -10.58 -6.77 27.93
N LYS A 31 -9.93 -5.70 28.38
CA LYS A 31 -9.84 -5.38 29.82
C LYS A 31 -11.18 -4.93 30.39
N ILE A 32 -11.90 -4.07 29.70
CA ILE A 32 -13.22 -3.56 30.13
C ILE A 32 -14.26 -4.69 30.21
N THR A 33 -14.19 -5.61 29.26
CA THR A 33 -15.11 -6.76 29.17
C THR A 33 -14.64 -7.99 29.98
N ASN A 34 -13.62 -7.84 30.83
CA ASN A 34 -13.01 -8.93 31.62
C ASN A 34 -12.54 -10.14 30.78
N ASN A 35 -12.21 -9.93 29.53
CA ASN A 35 -11.62 -10.95 28.65
C ASN A 35 -10.09 -11.04 28.84
N SER A 36 -9.54 -12.23 28.60
CA SER A 36 -8.10 -12.47 28.74
C SER A 36 -7.28 -11.71 27.69
N THR A 37 -6.53 -10.70 28.13
CA THR A 37 -5.55 -9.99 27.29
C THR A 37 -4.44 -10.92 26.78
N GLU A 38 -4.07 -11.96 27.55
CA GLU A 38 -3.06 -12.94 27.14
C GLU A 38 -3.51 -13.80 25.97
N LYS A 39 -4.75 -14.26 25.98
CA LYS A 39 -5.33 -15.01 24.85
C LYS A 39 -5.43 -14.14 23.60
N PHE A 40 -5.77 -12.87 23.76
CA PHE A 40 -5.84 -11.92 22.68
C PHE A 40 -4.45 -11.64 22.07
N THR A 41 -3.46 -11.34 22.90
CA THR A 41 -2.09 -11.03 22.43
C THR A 41 -1.43 -12.21 21.72
N LYS A 42 -1.67 -13.45 22.15
CA LYS A 42 -1.23 -14.66 21.45
C LYS A 42 -1.81 -14.72 20.00
N LYS A 43 -3.05 -14.29 19.81
CA LYS A 43 -3.65 -14.25 18.47
C LYS A 43 -3.05 -13.16 17.58
N LEU A 44 -2.57 -12.06 18.14
CA LEU A 44 -1.92 -10.99 17.38
C LEU A 44 -0.62 -11.44 16.70
N SER A 45 0.11 -12.37 17.30
CA SER A 45 1.35 -12.90 16.71
C SER A 45 1.16 -13.81 15.47
N ILE A 46 -0.07 -14.30 15.27
CA ILE A 46 -0.44 -15.16 14.13
C ILE A 46 -1.52 -14.51 13.25
N PHE A 47 -1.87 -13.26 13.53
CA PHE A 47 -2.89 -12.53 12.78
C PHE A 47 -2.39 -12.29 11.35
N LYS A 48 -3.13 -12.76 10.36
CA LYS A 48 -2.81 -12.51 8.95
C LYS A 48 -3.42 -11.18 8.51
N ASN A 49 -2.69 -10.47 7.66
CA ASN A 49 -3.24 -9.28 7.02
C ASN A 49 -4.53 -9.59 6.27
N ILE A 50 -5.45 -8.64 6.34
CA ILE A 50 -6.60 -8.59 5.43
C ILE A 50 -6.04 -8.22 4.04
N GLU A 51 -6.58 -8.82 2.99
CA GLU A 51 -6.25 -8.49 1.60
C GLU A 51 -6.31 -6.96 1.40
N GLY A 52 -5.30 -6.40 0.76
CA GLY A 52 -5.19 -4.95 0.56
C GLY A 52 -4.67 -4.13 1.74
N ARG A 53 -4.17 -4.76 2.82
CA ARG A 53 -3.64 -4.07 4.00
C ARG A 53 -2.21 -4.51 4.33
N GLY A 54 -1.24 -4.05 3.53
CA GLY A 54 0.18 -4.31 3.74
C GLY A 54 0.63 -5.73 3.38
N ASN A 55 -0.12 -6.44 2.57
CA ASN A 55 0.30 -7.74 2.08
C ASN A 55 1.49 -7.59 1.14
N THR A 56 2.59 -8.27 1.46
CA THR A 56 3.79 -8.27 0.63
C THR A 56 4.03 -9.65 0.07
N PHE A 57 4.27 -9.74 -1.23
CA PHE A 57 4.58 -10.99 -1.91
C PHE A 57 5.43 -10.74 -3.16
N ASN A 58 6.19 -11.76 -3.55
CA ASN A 58 7.00 -11.74 -4.76
C ASN A 58 6.32 -12.58 -5.85
N LEU A 59 6.42 -12.12 -7.07
CA LEU A 59 5.91 -12.85 -8.23
C LEU A 59 6.78 -12.64 -9.46
N ASN A 60 6.58 -13.48 -10.46
CA ASN A 60 7.19 -13.31 -11.78
C ASN A 60 6.09 -12.91 -12.77
N PHE A 61 6.23 -11.73 -13.34
CA PHE A 61 5.32 -11.21 -14.36
C PHE A 61 6.05 -11.09 -15.70
N LEU A 62 5.70 -11.93 -16.65
CA LEU A 62 6.29 -11.94 -18.01
C LEU A 62 7.84 -11.99 -17.99
N GLY A 63 8.42 -12.76 -17.09
CA GLY A 63 9.88 -12.88 -16.93
C GLY A 63 10.53 -11.82 -16.06
N LYS A 64 9.77 -10.84 -15.55
CA LYS A 64 10.23 -9.81 -14.62
C LYS A 64 9.93 -10.22 -13.18
N SER A 65 10.91 -10.21 -12.30
CA SER A 65 10.74 -10.42 -10.86
C SER A 65 10.19 -9.15 -10.23
N LEU A 66 9.07 -9.22 -9.55
CA LEU A 66 8.42 -8.08 -8.90
C LEU A 66 8.19 -8.37 -7.41
N SER A 67 8.40 -7.36 -6.57
CA SER A 67 7.97 -7.35 -5.17
C SER A 67 6.74 -6.46 -5.05
N ILE A 68 5.59 -7.03 -4.72
CA ILE A 68 4.31 -6.31 -4.62
C ILE A 68 3.99 -6.00 -3.16
N ILE A 69 3.55 -4.78 -2.90
CA ILE A 69 2.98 -4.32 -1.63
C ILE A 69 1.55 -3.88 -1.90
N ASP A 70 0.60 -4.63 -1.36
CA ASP A 70 -0.82 -4.37 -1.54
C ASP A 70 -1.40 -3.59 -0.36
N GLU A 71 -1.63 -2.29 -0.58
CA GLU A 71 -2.27 -1.34 0.33
C GLU A 71 -3.58 -0.79 -0.26
N SER A 72 -4.22 -1.58 -1.12
CA SER A 72 -5.34 -1.16 -1.96
C SER A 72 -6.71 -1.21 -1.28
N PHE A 73 -6.80 -1.59 -0.01
CA PHE A 73 -8.08 -1.73 0.69
C PHE A 73 -8.81 -0.40 0.87
N ASN A 74 -8.10 0.63 1.31
CA ASN A 74 -8.66 1.98 1.48
C ASN A 74 -7.56 3.03 1.52
N ALA A 75 -7.95 4.30 1.30
CA ALA A 75 -7.06 5.45 1.34
C ALA A 75 -7.74 6.64 2.02
N ASN A 76 -7.03 7.24 2.96
CA ASN A 76 -7.30 8.56 3.54
C ASN A 76 -5.98 9.30 3.69
N PRO A 77 -5.98 10.63 3.91
CA PRO A 77 -4.75 11.43 3.95
C PRO A 77 -3.67 10.88 4.88
N ASN A 78 -4.03 10.52 6.12
CA ASN A 78 -3.08 10.02 7.10
C ASN A 78 -2.49 8.65 6.71
N SER A 79 -3.33 7.74 6.20
CA SER A 79 -2.86 6.43 5.75
C SER A 79 -2.01 6.51 4.48
N MET A 80 -2.32 7.44 3.56
CA MET A 80 -1.51 7.74 2.39
C MET A 80 -0.11 8.19 2.80
N GLU A 81 -0.02 9.21 3.65
CA GLU A 81 1.22 9.77 4.14
C GLU A 81 2.09 8.68 4.82
N ALA A 82 1.53 7.98 5.81
CA ALA A 82 2.25 6.95 6.56
C ALA A 82 2.77 5.83 5.64
N THR A 83 1.96 5.38 4.69
CA THR A 83 2.31 4.28 3.79
C THR A 83 3.37 4.72 2.76
N ILE A 84 3.26 5.93 2.20
CA ILE A 84 4.25 6.50 1.27
C ILE A 84 5.60 6.67 1.94
N ILE A 85 5.64 7.21 3.16
CA ILE A 85 6.88 7.34 3.94
C ILE A 85 7.49 5.96 4.21
N SER A 86 6.69 5.00 4.65
CA SER A 86 7.14 3.63 4.89
C SER A 86 7.72 2.99 3.63
N PHE A 87 7.03 3.12 2.50
CA PHE A 87 7.47 2.61 1.21
C PHE A 87 8.77 3.27 0.74
N SER A 88 8.86 4.59 0.86
CA SER A 88 10.07 5.34 0.53
C SER A 88 11.28 4.88 1.32
N ASN A 89 11.10 4.55 2.60
CA ASN A 89 12.16 4.13 3.50
C ASN A 89 12.57 2.65 3.38
N LEU A 90 11.88 1.86 2.55
CA LEU A 90 12.25 0.46 2.34
C LEU A 90 13.68 0.36 1.78
N LYS A 91 14.50 -0.39 2.50
CA LYS A 91 15.86 -0.76 2.09
C LYS A 91 15.84 -2.21 1.64
N SER A 92 15.95 -2.45 0.35
CA SER A 92 16.11 -3.79 -0.20
C SER A 92 17.30 -3.81 -1.16
N LYS A 93 18.20 -4.77 -0.99
CA LYS A 93 19.36 -4.96 -1.89
C LYS A 93 18.94 -5.36 -3.31
N SER A 94 17.74 -5.93 -3.45
CA SER A 94 17.19 -6.36 -4.74
C SER A 94 16.25 -5.33 -5.38
N CYS A 95 15.88 -4.25 -4.68
CA CYS A 95 15.03 -3.20 -5.22
C CYS A 95 15.85 -2.27 -6.09
N LEU A 96 15.61 -2.29 -7.39
CA LEU A 96 16.24 -1.36 -8.34
C LEU A 96 15.40 -0.11 -8.53
N ARG A 97 14.08 -0.20 -8.47
CA ARG A 97 13.15 0.90 -8.68
C ARG A 97 11.91 0.76 -7.79
N LYS A 98 11.48 1.86 -7.18
CA LYS A 98 10.23 1.96 -6.40
C LYS A 98 9.13 2.55 -7.27
N VAL A 99 8.12 1.75 -7.55
CA VAL A 99 6.98 2.11 -8.38
C VAL A 99 5.74 2.25 -7.53
N LEU A 100 5.10 3.39 -7.57
CA LEU A 100 3.88 3.68 -6.82
C LEU A 100 2.68 3.77 -7.76
N PHE A 101 1.73 2.84 -7.63
CA PHE A 101 0.38 2.99 -8.17
C PHE A 101 -0.49 3.65 -7.10
N ILE A 102 -0.98 4.84 -7.39
CA ILE A 102 -1.76 5.64 -6.45
C ILE A 102 -3.09 6.05 -7.08
N GLY A 103 -4.17 5.95 -6.32
CA GLY A 103 -5.49 6.36 -6.81
C GLY A 103 -6.20 7.27 -5.83
N ASP A 104 -7.44 7.63 -6.18
CA ASP A 104 -8.25 8.58 -5.44
C ASP A 104 -8.38 8.24 -3.96
N MET A 105 -8.34 9.29 -3.15
CA MET A 105 -8.89 9.29 -1.79
C MET A 105 -10.34 9.76 -1.84
N MET A 106 -11.27 8.89 -1.47
CA MET A 106 -12.70 9.20 -1.48
C MET A 106 -13.15 9.92 -0.20
N GLU A 107 -14.35 10.47 -0.25
CA GLU A 107 -15.05 11.09 0.90
C GLU A 107 -14.36 12.32 1.50
N LEU A 108 -13.53 13.02 0.73
CA LEU A 108 -12.83 14.22 1.16
C LEU A 108 -13.63 15.51 0.91
N GLY A 109 -14.68 15.45 0.09
CA GLY A 109 -15.53 16.59 -0.26
C GLY A 109 -14.70 17.75 -0.83
N LYS A 110 -14.97 18.97 -0.39
CA LYS A 110 -14.28 20.19 -0.84
C LYS A 110 -12.78 20.24 -0.54
N PHE A 111 -12.28 19.33 0.28
CA PHE A 111 -10.86 19.27 0.64
C PHE A 111 -10.04 18.31 -0.24
N SER A 112 -10.68 17.65 -1.20
CA SER A 112 -10.04 16.64 -2.05
C SER A 112 -8.80 17.18 -2.76
N GLU A 113 -8.92 18.28 -3.47
CA GLU A 113 -7.81 18.93 -4.16
C GLU A 113 -6.62 19.19 -3.23
N ASN A 114 -6.88 19.82 -2.07
CA ASN A 114 -5.83 20.18 -1.12
C ASN A 114 -5.08 18.95 -0.59
N TYR A 115 -5.80 17.88 -0.25
CA TYR A 115 -5.17 16.65 0.25
C TYR A 115 -4.39 15.93 -0.84
N HIS A 116 -4.90 15.83 -2.06
CA HIS A 116 -4.16 15.21 -3.17
C HIS A 116 -2.88 15.99 -3.50
N LYS A 117 -2.92 17.33 -3.52
CA LYS A 117 -1.72 18.18 -3.71
C LYS A 117 -0.68 18.00 -2.59
N LYS A 118 -1.11 17.90 -1.33
CA LYS A 118 -0.20 17.63 -0.21
C LYS A 118 0.51 16.28 -0.36
N ILE A 119 -0.20 15.25 -0.80
CA ILE A 119 0.40 13.94 -1.07
C ILE A 119 1.41 14.03 -2.22
N ALA A 120 1.16 14.81 -3.26
CA ALA A 120 2.14 15.04 -4.32
C ALA A 120 3.45 15.66 -3.79
N GLN A 121 3.32 16.72 -2.98
CA GLN A 121 4.48 17.37 -2.36
C GLN A 121 5.29 16.39 -1.48
N LEU A 122 4.60 15.53 -0.74
CA LEU A 122 5.26 14.47 0.02
C LEU A 122 6.04 13.52 -0.91
N ILE A 123 5.41 13.01 -1.97
CA ILE A 123 6.03 12.08 -2.92
C ILE A 123 7.26 12.70 -3.58
N ASN A 124 7.21 13.97 -3.95
CA ASN A 124 8.34 14.67 -4.56
C ASN A 124 9.59 14.66 -3.67
N ASN A 125 9.40 14.68 -2.35
CA ASN A 125 10.48 14.62 -1.36
C ASN A 125 10.88 13.18 -0.93
N THR A 126 10.47 12.16 -1.67
CA THR A 126 10.77 10.74 -1.36
C THR A 126 11.69 10.11 -2.40
N SER A 127 12.17 8.90 -2.07
CA SER A 127 12.95 8.05 -2.99
C SER A 127 12.08 7.17 -3.89
N ILE A 128 10.81 7.54 -4.12
CA ILE A 128 9.95 6.88 -5.10
C ILE A 128 10.38 7.33 -6.50
N ASP A 129 10.59 6.37 -7.39
CA ASP A 129 11.13 6.63 -8.72
C ASP A 129 10.05 6.94 -9.75
N ILE A 130 8.93 6.20 -9.74
CA ILE A 130 7.84 6.32 -10.71
C ILE A 130 6.48 6.29 -10.01
N VAL A 131 5.60 7.15 -10.47
CA VAL A 131 4.21 7.26 -10.03
C VAL A 131 3.27 6.99 -11.20
N TYR A 132 2.38 6.02 -11.04
CA TYR A 132 1.23 5.78 -11.89
C TYR A 132 -0.03 6.19 -11.14
N ALA A 133 -0.74 7.19 -11.65
CA ALA A 133 -1.95 7.73 -11.02
C ALA A 133 -3.21 7.15 -11.68
N VAL A 134 -4.25 6.83 -10.88
CA VAL A 134 -5.49 6.20 -11.39
C VAL A 134 -6.72 6.82 -10.74
N GLY A 135 -7.62 7.38 -11.53
CA GLY A 135 -8.88 7.97 -11.07
C GLY A 135 -9.12 9.38 -11.59
N GLU A 136 -10.13 10.04 -11.05
CA GLU A 136 -10.53 11.40 -11.44
C GLU A 136 -9.94 12.48 -10.53
N GLU A 137 -10.06 12.29 -9.21
CA GLU A 137 -9.58 13.25 -8.20
C GLU A 137 -8.06 13.26 -8.08
N ILE A 138 -7.41 12.13 -8.43
CA ILE A 138 -5.95 12.00 -8.40
C ILE A 138 -5.26 12.95 -9.39
N ARG A 139 -5.97 13.54 -10.34
CA ARG A 139 -5.44 14.56 -11.26
C ARG A 139 -4.81 15.75 -10.51
N TYR A 140 -5.35 16.13 -9.35
CA TYR A 140 -4.77 17.21 -8.53
C TYR A 140 -3.37 16.85 -8.01
N LEU A 141 -3.14 15.59 -7.68
CA LEU A 141 -1.82 15.09 -7.34
C LEU A 141 -0.93 15.04 -8.59
N TRP A 142 -1.47 14.54 -9.70
CA TRP A 142 -0.72 14.41 -10.95
C TRP A 142 -0.18 15.72 -11.47
N GLU A 143 -0.91 16.81 -11.32
CA GLU A 143 -0.48 18.14 -11.73
C GLU A 143 0.76 18.60 -10.95
N GLU A 144 0.88 18.26 -9.67
CA GLU A 144 1.93 18.70 -8.74
C GLU A 144 3.13 17.74 -8.65
N ILE A 145 3.04 16.53 -9.20
CA ILE A 145 4.15 15.57 -9.20
C ILE A 145 5.27 16.06 -10.13
N ASP A 146 6.51 15.93 -9.65
CA ASP A 146 7.71 16.23 -10.44
C ASP A 146 7.73 15.43 -11.74
N PHE A 147 8.04 16.09 -12.84
CA PHE A 147 8.05 15.49 -14.18
C PHE A 147 8.88 14.20 -14.25
N GLN A 148 10.03 14.17 -13.55
CA GLN A 148 10.92 13.01 -13.54
C GLN A 148 10.31 11.76 -12.88
N LYS A 149 9.28 11.94 -12.02
CA LYS A 149 8.58 10.84 -11.35
C LYS A 149 7.30 10.42 -12.07
N LYS A 150 6.85 11.17 -13.08
CA LYS A 150 5.63 10.87 -13.82
C LYS A 150 5.81 9.65 -14.71
N GLY A 151 5.05 8.58 -14.41
CA GLY A 151 4.85 7.46 -15.32
C GLY A 151 3.67 7.73 -16.26
N ALA A 152 2.45 7.50 -15.79
CA ALA A 152 1.22 7.78 -16.54
C ALA A 152 0.03 8.08 -15.61
N LEU A 153 -0.95 8.82 -16.16
CA LEU A 153 -2.26 9.03 -15.55
C LEU A 153 -3.30 8.19 -16.30
N PHE A 154 -4.01 7.34 -15.58
CA PHE A 154 -5.07 6.46 -16.08
C PHE A 154 -6.42 6.88 -15.50
N GLN A 155 -7.47 6.78 -16.30
CA GLN A 155 -8.83 7.06 -15.83
C GLN A 155 -9.36 5.96 -14.90
N ASN A 156 -8.96 4.70 -15.15
CA ASN A 156 -9.41 3.53 -14.39
C ASN A 156 -8.42 2.37 -14.49
N VAL A 157 -8.68 1.32 -13.73
CA VAL A 157 -7.83 0.12 -13.68
C VAL A 157 -7.80 -0.69 -14.96
N ASP A 158 -8.83 -0.59 -15.81
CA ASP A 158 -8.85 -1.31 -17.09
C ASP A 158 -7.79 -0.75 -18.05
N GLN A 159 -7.58 0.56 -18.04
CA GLN A 159 -6.47 1.17 -18.78
C GLN A 159 -5.10 0.74 -18.23
N VAL A 160 -4.96 0.58 -16.91
CA VAL A 160 -3.73 0.03 -16.32
C VAL A 160 -3.48 -1.38 -16.83
N ILE A 161 -4.52 -2.24 -16.81
CA ILE A 161 -4.42 -3.64 -17.24
C ILE A 161 -3.99 -3.75 -18.72
N LEU A 162 -4.53 -2.91 -19.59
CA LEU A 162 -4.15 -2.89 -20.99
C LEU A 162 -2.67 -2.52 -21.24
N ASN A 163 -2.04 -1.82 -20.31
CA ASN A 163 -0.66 -1.35 -20.44
C ASN A 163 0.34 -2.10 -19.54
N LEU A 164 -0.09 -3.12 -18.78
CA LEU A 164 0.72 -3.77 -17.73
C LEU A 164 2.11 -4.22 -18.20
N GLN A 165 2.25 -4.66 -19.45
CA GLN A 165 3.51 -5.18 -19.98
C GLN A 165 4.65 -4.13 -19.96
N ASP A 166 4.28 -2.87 -20.13
CA ASP A 166 5.23 -1.75 -20.28
C ASP A 166 5.47 -0.97 -18.99
N LEU A 167 4.66 -1.24 -17.93
CA LEU A 167 4.72 -0.46 -16.69
C LEU A 167 5.82 -0.93 -15.72
N PHE A 168 6.33 -2.16 -15.88
CA PHE A 168 7.27 -2.78 -14.93
C PHE A 168 8.63 -3.07 -15.55
N ASN A 169 9.67 -2.92 -14.74
CA ASN A 169 11.01 -3.42 -15.00
C ASN A 169 11.31 -4.62 -14.09
N ASN A 170 12.35 -5.37 -14.43
CA ASN A 170 12.82 -6.44 -13.58
C ASN A 170 13.34 -5.88 -12.23
N ASN A 171 13.00 -6.53 -11.12
CA ASN A 171 13.33 -6.15 -9.75
C ASN A 171 12.68 -4.84 -9.28
N ASP A 172 11.54 -4.43 -9.88
CA ASP A 172 10.73 -3.37 -9.30
C ASP A 172 10.12 -3.80 -7.95
N THR A 173 10.08 -2.86 -7.02
CA THR A 173 9.22 -2.94 -5.86
C THR A 173 8.03 -2.03 -6.09
N VAL A 174 6.84 -2.62 -6.13
CA VAL A 174 5.61 -1.97 -6.57
C VAL A 174 4.62 -1.88 -5.41
N MET A 175 4.14 -0.69 -5.11
CA MET A 175 3.07 -0.48 -4.14
C MET A 175 1.79 -0.01 -4.81
N PHE A 176 0.66 -0.59 -4.41
CA PHE A 176 -0.68 -0.19 -4.82
C PHE A 176 -1.42 0.45 -3.65
N LYS A 177 -1.87 1.71 -3.78
CA LYS A 177 -2.57 2.45 -2.72
C LYS A 177 -3.69 3.32 -3.27
N ALA A 178 -4.93 3.03 -2.89
CA ALA A 178 -6.12 3.83 -3.24
C ALA A 178 -7.30 3.52 -2.33
N SER A 179 -8.37 4.29 -2.45
CA SER A 179 -9.69 3.88 -1.97
C SER A 179 -10.17 2.62 -2.70
N SER A 180 -10.92 1.76 -2.02
CA SER A 180 -11.40 0.46 -2.55
C SER A 180 -12.16 0.58 -3.87
N LYS A 181 -12.82 1.71 -4.12
CA LYS A 181 -13.56 2.00 -5.36
C LYS A 181 -12.66 1.99 -6.60
N ILE A 182 -11.38 2.34 -6.48
CA ILE A 182 -10.41 2.26 -7.59
C ILE A 182 -10.17 0.82 -8.01
N ASN A 183 -10.28 -0.14 -7.09
CA ASN A 183 -10.21 -1.57 -7.37
C ASN A 183 -8.86 -2.07 -7.90
N PHE A 184 -7.76 -1.63 -7.27
CA PHE A 184 -6.43 -2.16 -7.61
C PHE A 184 -6.29 -3.67 -7.39
N SER A 185 -7.17 -4.29 -6.59
CA SER A 185 -7.20 -5.75 -6.45
C SER A 185 -7.39 -6.47 -7.79
N LYS A 186 -8.10 -5.85 -8.75
CA LYS A 186 -8.25 -6.37 -10.12
C LYS A 186 -6.92 -6.38 -10.86
N VAL A 187 -6.14 -5.30 -10.75
CA VAL A 187 -4.80 -5.20 -11.35
C VAL A 187 -3.86 -6.25 -10.76
N ILE A 188 -3.85 -6.36 -9.42
CA ILE A 188 -3.00 -7.32 -8.69
C ILE A 188 -3.34 -8.76 -9.07
N LYS A 189 -4.62 -9.08 -9.21
CA LYS A 189 -5.07 -10.39 -9.69
C LYS A 189 -4.58 -10.67 -11.11
N GLU A 190 -4.69 -9.70 -12.01
CA GLU A 190 -4.23 -9.85 -13.39
C GLU A 190 -2.72 -10.11 -13.46
N ILE A 191 -1.91 -9.34 -12.72
CA ILE A 191 -0.47 -9.57 -12.63
C ILE A 191 -0.16 -10.99 -12.12
N ASN A 192 -0.92 -11.49 -11.16
CA ASN A 192 -0.70 -12.79 -10.53
C ASN A 192 -1.16 -13.98 -11.39
N THR A 193 -2.12 -13.78 -12.30
CA THR A 193 -2.69 -14.83 -13.16
C THR A 193 -1.90 -15.06 -14.44
N GLN A 194 -1.15 -14.07 -14.91
CA GLN A 194 -0.34 -14.20 -16.12
C GLN A 194 0.89 -15.08 -15.82
N LYS A 195 0.71 -16.39 -15.97
CA LYS A 195 1.80 -17.37 -15.89
C LYS A 195 2.82 -17.09 -16.99
N PRO A 196 4.13 -17.31 -16.73
CA PRO A 196 5.14 -17.21 -17.79
C PRO A 196 4.74 -18.12 -18.94
N ILE A 197 4.71 -17.57 -20.14
CA ILE A 197 4.55 -18.37 -21.36
C ILE A 197 5.72 -19.37 -21.34
N ARG A 198 5.42 -20.65 -21.11
CA ARG A 198 6.41 -21.72 -21.29
C ARG A 198 6.85 -21.62 -22.75
N LYS A 199 8.08 -21.20 -23.01
CA LYS A 199 8.70 -21.40 -24.30
C LYS A 199 8.65 -22.92 -24.53
N ILE A 200 7.79 -23.34 -25.43
CA ILE A 200 7.85 -24.70 -25.98
C ILE A 200 9.14 -24.71 -26.79
N ALA A 201 10.09 -25.52 -26.33
CA ALA A 201 11.34 -25.78 -27.00
C ALA A 201 11.09 -26.66 -28.22
#